data_cb6b02f0d4414a34aea993afb20a5003
#
_entry.id   cb6b02f0d4414a34aea993afb20a5003
#
_cell.length_a   1.000
_cell.length_b   1.000
_cell.length_c   1.000
_cell.angle_alpha   90.00
_cell.angle_beta   90.00
_cell.angle_gamma   90.00
#
_symmetry.space_group_name_H-M   'P 1'
#
loop_
_entity.id
_entity.type
_entity.pdbx_description
1 polymer ?
#
loop_
_entity_poly.entity_id
_entity_poly.type
_entity_poly.pdbx_seq_one_letter_code
_entity_poly.pdbx_strand_id
1 'polypeptide(L)'
;AAHQCEGAWLEDGKLPATPDTLGTGAKRFDTFGQAIDPAVYYPSHEAIDFYHRYREDIALFAEMGFKALRTSIAWSRIYPTGIEEEPNEAGADRVL
;
A
#
# COMPACT_ATOMS: atom_id res chain seq x y z
N ALA A 1 3.51 4.24 6.87
CA ALA A 1 2.51 4.95 6.05
C ALA A 1 2.26 4.29 4.69
N ALA A 2 2.85 3.13 4.42
CA ALA A 2 2.68 2.48 3.12
C ALA A 2 1.21 2.28 2.75
N HIS A 3 0.43 1.67 3.64
CA HIS A 3 -0.98 1.37 3.37
C HIS A 3 -1.88 2.61 3.31
N GLN A 4 -1.45 3.73 3.86
CA GLN A 4 -2.19 4.99 3.76
C GLN A 4 -1.87 5.75 2.47
N CYS A 5 -0.85 5.38 1.74
CA CYS A 5 -0.35 6.14 0.60
C CYS A 5 -0.38 5.36 -0.71
N GLU A 6 0.04 4.09 -0.71
CA GLU A 6 0.34 3.37 -1.94
C GLU A 6 -0.87 3.11 -2.82
N GLY A 7 -1.97 2.58 -2.28
CA GLY A 7 -3.00 1.99 -3.12
C GLY A 7 -2.48 0.74 -3.83
N ALA A 8 -3.03 0.43 -4.99
CA ALA A 8 -2.60 -0.71 -5.83
C ALA A 8 -2.43 -1.99 -5.00
N TRP A 9 -3.37 -2.29 -4.14
CA TRP A 9 -3.23 -3.24 -3.03
C TRP A 9 -3.07 -4.70 -3.47
N LEU A 10 -3.40 -5.04 -4.70
CA LEU A 10 -3.22 -6.37 -5.29
C LEU A 10 -2.31 -6.35 -6.51
N GLU A 11 -1.74 -5.21 -6.88
CA GLU A 11 -0.93 -5.08 -8.09
C GLU A 11 0.47 -5.65 -7.91
N ASP A 12 1.07 -6.12 -9.01
CA ASP A 12 2.43 -6.68 -9.05
C ASP A 12 2.63 -7.83 -8.06
N GLY A 13 1.60 -8.66 -7.89
CA GLY A 13 1.66 -9.87 -7.08
C GLY A 13 1.49 -9.69 -5.58
N LYS A 14 1.22 -8.45 -5.12
CA LYS A 14 0.92 -8.21 -3.71
C LYS A 14 -0.35 -8.94 -3.30
N LEU A 15 -0.34 -9.57 -2.12
CA LEU A 15 -1.52 -10.14 -1.49
C LEU A 15 -2.00 -9.24 -0.35
N PRO A 16 -3.28 -9.39 0.08
CA PRO A 16 -3.82 -8.60 1.16
C PRO A 16 -3.03 -8.75 2.46
N ALA A 17 -2.80 -7.63 3.14
CA ALA A 17 -2.25 -7.59 4.48
C ALA A 17 -3.34 -7.13 5.46
N THR A 18 -3.11 -7.29 6.76
CA THR A 18 -4.10 -6.90 7.77
C THR A 18 -4.57 -5.44 7.62
N PRO A 19 -3.71 -4.45 7.37
CA PRO A 19 -4.18 -3.08 7.14
C PRO A 19 -5.14 -2.91 5.95
N ASP A 20 -5.09 -3.81 4.96
CA ASP A 20 -6.01 -3.77 3.82
C ASP A 20 -7.45 -4.14 4.18
N THR A 21 -7.67 -4.63 5.40
CA THR A 21 -9.00 -5.01 5.91
C THR A 21 -9.66 -3.94 6.75
N LEU A 22 -9.00 -2.79 6.96
CA LEU A 22 -9.56 -1.68 7.74
C LEU A 22 -10.61 -0.93 6.92
N GLY A 23 -11.84 -0.90 7.42
CA GLY A 23 -12.94 -0.16 6.80
C GLY A 23 -12.93 1.32 7.15
N THR A 24 -14.11 1.94 7.19
CA THR A 24 -14.27 3.38 7.45
C THR A 24 -15.26 3.65 8.57
N GLY A 25 -15.16 4.86 9.14
CA GLY A 25 -16.11 5.37 10.10
C GLY A 25 -15.95 4.77 11.49
N ALA A 26 -16.99 4.88 12.29
CA ALA A 26 -16.99 4.40 13.67
C ALA A 26 -16.82 2.89 13.78
N LYS A 27 -17.24 2.14 12.76
CA LYS A 27 -17.17 0.68 12.71
C LYS A 27 -16.00 0.16 11.89
N ARG A 28 -14.98 0.99 11.64
CA ARG A 28 -13.85 0.64 10.77
C ARG A 28 -13.09 -0.61 11.21
N PHE A 29 -13.06 -0.91 12.50
CA PHE A 29 -12.36 -2.08 13.02
C PHE A 29 -13.19 -3.37 12.96
N ASP A 30 -14.49 -3.30 12.64
CA ASP A 30 -15.34 -4.49 12.56
C ASP A 30 -14.90 -5.45 11.46
N THR A 31 -14.26 -4.92 10.40
CA THR A 31 -13.74 -5.69 9.26
C THR A 31 -12.27 -6.05 9.41
N PHE A 32 -11.59 -5.50 10.42
CA PHE A 32 -10.14 -5.65 10.58
C PHE A 32 -9.76 -7.10 10.86
N GLY A 33 -8.85 -7.63 10.04
CA GLY A 33 -8.42 -9.03 10.11
C GLY A 33 -9.40 -10.03 9.52
N GLN A 34 -10.53 -9.58 8.97
CA GLN A 34 -11.55 -10.43 8.36
C GLN A 34 -11.32 -10.57 6.84
N ALA A 35 -12.03 -11.52 6.22
CA ALA A 35 -12.03 -11.65 4.76
C ALA A 35 -12.56 -10.37 4.09
N ILE A 36 -12.01 -10.04 2.93
CA ILE A 36 -12.46 -8.87 2.17
C ILE A 36 -13.92 -9.05 1.73
N ASP A 37 -14.75 -8.06 2.04
CA ASP A 37 -16.15 -8.00 1.65
C ASP A 37 -16.30 -6.99 0.50
N PRO A 38 -16.76 -7.42 -0.70
CA PRO A 38 -16.92 -6.53 -1.84
C PRO A 38 -17.89 -5.36 -1.60
N ALA A 39 -18.78 -5.48 -0.61
CA ALA A 39 -19.74 -4.43 -0.29
C ALA A 39 -19.16 -3.35 0.63
N VAL A 40 -17.97 -3.55 1.17
CA VAL A 40 -17.30 -2.63 2.11
C VAL A 40 -16.29 -1.78 1.36
N TYR A 41 -16.22 -0.49 1.69
CA TYR A 41 -15.18 0.40 1.19
C TYR A 41 -13.96 0.32 2.11
N TYR A 42 -12.80 0.04 1.49
CA TYR A 42 -11.51 -0.01 2.18
C TYR A 42 -10.63 1.12 1.64
N PRO A 43 -10.43 2.20 2.40
CA PRO A 43 -9.67 3.36 1.91
C PRO A 43 -8.25 3.05 1.45
N SER A 44 -7.59 2.09 2.10
CA SER A 44 -6.20 1.74 1.77
C SER A 44 -6.04 1.07 0.40
N HIS A 45 -7.13 0.56 -0.20
CA HIS A 45 -7.04 -0.09 -1.51
C HIS A 45 -6.65 0.90 -2.61
N GLU A 46 -7.05 2.15 -2.51
CA GLU A 46 -6.67 3.23 -3.42
C GLU A 46 -5.74 4.25 -2.76
N ALA A 47 -6.03 4.63 -1.53
CA ALA A 47 -5.33 5.67 -0.77
C ALA A 47 -5.13 6.92 -1.64
N ILE A 48 -3.93 7.48 -1.70
CA ILE A 48 -3.59 8.58 -2.62
C ILE A 48 -2.94 8.08 -3.90
N ASP A 49 -2.96 6.79 -4.12
CA ASP A 49 -2.43 6.11 -5.30
C ASP A 49 -0.94 6.40 -5.54
N PHE A 50 -0.17 6.51 -4.47
CA PHE A 50 1.25 6.82 -4.55
C PHE A 50 2.03 5.78 -5.35
N TYR A 51 1.56 4.54 -5.36
CA TYR A 51 2.19 3.45 -6.12
C TYR A 51 2.30 3.78 -7.61
N HIS A 52 1.28 4.44 -8.19
CA HIS A 52 1.31 4.87 -9.59
C HIS A 52 1.81 6.30 -9.76
N ARG A 53 1.67 7.15 -8.75
CA ARG A 53 1.88 8.59 -8.86
C ARG A 53 3.17 9.09 -8.21
N TYR A 54 3.99 8.20 -7.66
CA TYR A 54 5.14 8.60 -6.87
C TYR A 54 6.12 9.51 -7.61
N ARG A 55 6.30 9.32 -8.92
CA ARG A 55 7.25 10.13 -9.70
C ARG A 55 6.82 11.60 -9.76
N GLU A 56 5.55 11.87 -10.09
CA GLU A 56 5.06 13.25 -10.13
C GLU A 56 4.95 13.84 -8.73
N ASP A 57 4.55 13.05 -7.74
CA ASP A 57 4.44 13.53 -6.36
C ASP A 57 5.80 13.90 -5.79
N ILE A 58 6.82 13.08 -6.01
CA ILE A 58 8.19 13.37 -5.56
C ILE A 58 8.75 14.60 -6.30
N ALA A 59 8.46 14.75 -7.58
CA ALA A 59 8.87 15.93 -8.34
C ALA A 59 8.25 17.21 -7.76
N LEU A 60 6.98 17.17 -7.38
CA LEU A 60 6.31 18.28 -6.72
C LEU A 60 6.94 18.61 -5.35
N PHE A 61 7.27 17.60 -4.56
CA PHE A 61 7.97 17.80 -3.29
C PHE A 61 9.32 18.48 -3.50
N ALA A 62 10.07 18.06 -4.51
CA ALA A 62 11.35 18.68 -4.85
C ALA A 62 11.18 20.15 -5.27
N GLU A 63 10.15 20.42 -6.06
CA GLU A 63 9.81 21.78 -6.49
C GLU A 63 9.46 22.68 -5.31
N MET A 64 8.80 22.13 -4.30
CA MET A 64 8.49 22.84 -3.04
C MET A 64 9.70 23.05 -2.14
N GLY A 65 10.85 22.46 -2.46
CA GLY A 65 12.09 22.62 -1.71
C GLY A 65 12.36 21.57 -0.64
N PHE A 66 11.55 20.50 -0.56
CA PHE A 66 11.82 19.41 0.38
C PHE A 66 13.09 18.66 0.00
N LYS A 67 13.88 18.31 1.02
CA LYS A 67 15.19 17.66 0.85
C LYS A 67 15.18 16.17 1.13
N ALA A 68 14.15 15.69 1.82
CA ALA A 68 14.04 14.28 2.21
C ALA A 68 12.59 13.85 2.24
N LEU A 69 12.37 12.59 1.91
CA LEU A 69 11.07 11.93 2.02
C LEU A 69 11.26 10.66 2.87
N ARG A 70 10.44 10.53 3.91
CA ARG A 70 10.37 9.30 4.70
C ARG A 70 9.06 8.60 4.38
N THR A 71 9.16 7.33 4.03
CA THR A 71 8.00 6.49 3.77
C THR A 71 8.27 5.08 4.26
N SER A 72 7.29 4.21 4.17
CA SER A 72 7.46 2.79 4.45
C SER A 72 7.09 1.96 3.23
N ILE A 73 7.47 0.70 3.26
CA ILE A 73 7.26 -0.25 2.17
C ILE A 73 6.34 -1.34 2.70
N ALA A 74 5.27 -1.65 1.95
CA ALA A 74 4.38 -2.74 2.30
C ALA A 74 5.11 -4.07 2.12
N TRP A 75 5.33 -4.80 3.21
CA TRP A 75 6.06 -6.07 3.18
C TRP A 75 5.41 -7.09 2.25
N SER A 76 4.08 -7.15 2.22
CA SER A 76 3.33 -8.08 1.38
C SER A 76 3.47 -7.80 -0.12
N ARG A 77 4.07 -6.68 -0.51
CA ARG A 77 4.40 -6.41 -1.90
C ARG A 77 5.64 -7.18 -2.34
N ILE A 78 6.55 -7.41 -1.41
CA ILE A 78 7.82 -8.12 -1.66
C ILE A 78 7.69 -9.59 -1.29
N TYR A 79 7.05 -9.88 -0.16
CA TYR A 79 6.79 -11.23 0.31
C TYR A 79 5.28 -11.40 0.54
N PRO A 80 4.51 -11.74 -0.53
CA PRO A 80 3.04 -11.70 -0.47
C PRO A 80 2.41 -12.55 0.64
N THR A 81 2.94 -13.74 0.93
CA THR A 81 2.45 -14.58 2.03
C THR A 81 3.24 -14.39 3.33
N GLY A 82 4.37 -13.69 3.27
CA GLY A 82 5.26 -13.45 4.40
C GLY A 82 6.28 -14.54 4.67
N ILE A 83 6.22 -15.66 3.95
CA ILE A 83 7.06 -16.83 4.20
C ILE A 83 7.86 -17.30 2.98
N GLU A 84 7.81 -16.60 1.87
CA GLU A 84 8.59 -16.95 0.68
C GLU A 84 10.08 -16.86 0.97
N GLU A 85 10.87 -17.76 0.38
CA GLU A 85 12.33 -17.73 0.50
C GLU A 85 12.94 -16.62 -0.35
N GLU A 86 12.29 -16.26 -1.46
CA GLU A 86 12.75 -15.23 -2.38
C GLU A 86 11.71 -14.12 -2.52
N PRO A 87 12.14 -12.86 -2.76
CA PRO A 87 11.21 -11.76 -2.91
C PRO A 87 10.42 -11.86 -4.22
N ASN A 88 9.21 -11.29 -4.22
CA ASN A 88 8.45 -11.06 -5.43
C ASN A 88 9.13 -9.93 -6.22
N GLU A 89 9.76 -10.25 -7.34
CA GLU A 89 10.57 -9.30 -8.09
C GLU A 89 9.76 -8.12 -8.62
N ALA A 90 8.54 -8.36 -9.08
CA ALA A 90 7.70 -7.27 -9.57
C ALA A 90 7.44 -6.20 -8.50
N GLY A 91 7.18 -6.62 -7.27
CA GLY A 91 7.02 -5.68 -6.14
C GLY A 91 8.33 -5.03 -5.72
N ALA A 92 9.42 -5.81 -5.66
CA ALA A 92 10.73 -5.30 -5.29
C ALA A 92 11.27 -4.28 -6.32
N ASP A 93 11.09 -4.54 -7.60
CA ASP A 93 11.53 -3.63 -8.67
C ASP A 93 10.84 -2.28 -8.58
N ARG A 94 9.56 -2.25 -8.20
CA ARG A 94 8.82 -1.00 -8.04
C ARG A 94 9.37 -0.17 -6.88
N VAL A 95 9.86 -0.82 -5.83
CA VAL A 95 10.40 -0.15 -4.64
C VAL A 95 11.82 0.36 -4.88
N LEU A 96 12.60 -0.40 -5.58
CA LEU A 96 14.01 -0.08 -5.86
C LEU A 96 14.15 0.78 -7.11
#